data_01240dbdcf164ca786d32fa69f143467
#
_entry.id   01240dbdcf164ca786d32fa69f143467
#
_cell.length_a   1.000
_cell.length_b   1.000
_cell.length_c   1.000
_cell.angle_alpha   90.00
_cell.angle_beta   90.00
_cell.angle_gamma   90.00
#
_symmetry.space_group_name_H-M   'P 1'
#
loop_
_entity.id
_entity.type
_entity.pdbx_description
1 polymer ?
#
loop_
_entity_poly.entity_id
_entity_poly.type
_entity_poly.pdbx_seq_one_letter_code
_entity_poly.pdbx_strand_id
1 'polypeptide(L)'
;MKKLTFLAIIAMAFAFVGCDQNKPDDYADYPQLIVGKWFNFTSDVSMFLNYKADKTYSVTGYDKQFGWMGFDGTYSLQDNTLLLTRKGNVSSKATIELTNDRFIFKSLSDEPDYSEQVYYRVQESFDIKGNYTFLNSVVRVVPAEGKTALQLPEGVLFQGQNSISVEAMHGDRIVDVMKKFFDDATFAADGKLNHTMDGEAKTKNYTLDGNNLTFNLYEGSDTYKVNATSFPDEDGDRLFIIIPKQAAWLGGMVDLVEKENEGLKLTEAQIAELEKEFMATFDTFTVILSLSKK
;
A
#
# COMPACT_ATOMS: atom_id res chain seq x y z
N MET A 1 -8.10 -15.32 -75.08
CA MET A 1 -8.10 -14.06 -74.42
C MET A 1 -9.07 -13.90 -73.24
N LYS A 2 -9.77 -14.97 -72.79
CA LYS A 2 -10.72 -14.91 -71.65
C LYS A 2 -10.15 -15.38 -70.33
N LYS A 3 -8.93 -15.93 -70.29
CA LYS A 3 -8.29 -16.46 -69.03
C LYS A 3 -7.37 -15.46 -68.35
N LEU A 4 -6.92 -14.39 -69.04
CA LEU A 4 -6.05 -13.37 -68.39
C LEU A 4 -6.84 -12.33 -67.59
N THR A 5 -8.10 -12.09 -67.97
CA THR A 5 -8.94 -11.12 -67.25
C THR A 5 -9.41 -11.59 -65.87
N PHE A 6 -9.49 -12.95 -65.71
CA PHE A 6 -9.91 -13.51 -64.45
C PHE A 6 -8.81 -13.50 -63.38
N LEU A 7 -7.54 -13.58 -63.80
CA LEU A 7 -6.38 -13.47 -62.88
C LEU A 7 -6.15 -12.04 -62.37
N ALA A 8 -6.49 -11.05 -63.19
CA ALA A 8 -6.36 -9.63 -62.80
C ALA A 8 -7.41 -9.20 -61.77
N ILE A 9 -8.60 -9.80 -61.81
CA ILE A 9 -9.67 -9.50 -60.82
C ILE A 9 -9.39 -10.17 -59.48
N ILE A 10 -8.78 -11.36 -59.45
CA ILE A 10 -8.37 -12.02 -58.21
C ILE A 10 -7.17 -11.27 -57.57
N ALA A 11 -6.23 -10.75 -58.36
CA ALA A 11 -5.11 -9.96 -57.85
C ALA A 11 -5.55 -8.61 -57.24
N MET A 12 -6.62 -8.00 -57.80
CA MET A 12 -7.18 -6.78 -57.22
C MET A 12 -8.03 -7.00 -55.93
N ALA A 13 -8.64 -8.21 -55.78
CA ALA A 13 -9.38 -8.53 -54.58
C ALA A 13 -8.48 -8.75 -53.35
N PHE A 14 -7.21 -9.14 -53.57
CA PHE A 14 -6.22 -9.24 -52.48
C PHE A 14 -5.51 -7.93 -52.15
N ALA A 15 -5.61 -6.91 -53.01
CA ALA A 15 -4.99 -5.59 -52.75
C ALA A 15 -5.84 -4.67 -51.85
N PHE A 16 -7.12 -5.04 -51.62
CA PHE A 16 -8.00 -4.25 -50.72
C PHE A 16 -8.15 -4.83 -49.32
N VAL A 17 -7.54 -5.98 -49.01
CA VAL A 17 -7.53 -6.57 -47.66
C VAL A 17 -6.28 -6.13 -46.86
N GLY A 18 -5.39 -5.35 -47.48
CA GLY A 18 -4.06 -5.04 -46.95
C GLY A 18 -3.84 -3.64 -46.36
N CYS A 19 -4.88 -2.84 -46.14
CA CYS A 19 -4.68 -1.43 -45.72
C CYS A 19 -5.16 -1.06 -44.34
N ASP A 20 -5.51 -2.03 -43.47
CA ASP A 20 -5.84 -1.69 -42.06
C ASP A 20 -4.95 -2.44 -41.05
N GLN A 21 -3.85 -3.07 -41.50
CA GLN A 21 -2.96 -3.83 -40.61
C GLN A 21 -1.72 -3.04 -40.13
N ASN A 22 -1.64 -1.72 -40.35
CA ASN A 22 -0.51 -0.90 -39.90
C ASN A 22 -0.90 0.28 -39.00
N LYS A 23 -2.02 0.20 -38.27
CA LYS A 23 -2.07 0.93 -37.01
C LYS A 23 -1.27 0.08 -36.01
N PRO A 24 -0.22 0.62 -35.39
CA PRO A 24 0.35 -0.04 -34.24
C PRO A 24 -0.82 -0.35 -33.31
N ASP A 25 -0.89 -1.59 -32.84
CA ASP A 25 -1.86 -1.97 -31.83
C ASP A 25 -1.47 -1.23 -30.57
N ASP A 26 -2.04 -0.06 -30.37
CA ASP A 26 -1.71 0.86 -29.27
C ASP A 26 -1.86 0.18 -27.89
N TYR A 27 -2.47 -1.01 -27.86
CA TYR A 27 -2.76 -1.76 -26.63
C TYR A 27 -2.09 -3.15 -26.60
N ALA A 28 -1.22 -3.47 -27.56
CA ALA A 28 -0.60 -4.80 -27.66
C ALA A 28 0.18 -5.22 -26.41
N ASP A 29 0.79 -4.24 -25.73
CA ASP A 29 1.59 -4.46 -24.53
C ASP A 29 0.78 -4.45 -23.23
N TYR A 30 -0.48 -4.02 -23.26
CA TYR A 30 -1.33 -3.92 -22.07
C TYR A 30 -1.48 -5.23 -21.27
N PRO A 31 -1.61 -6.42 -21.91
CA PRO A 31 -1.66 -7.68 -21.18
C PRO A 31 -0.41 -7.98 -20.34
N GLN A 32 0.74 -7.43 -20.72
CA GLN A 32 2.01 -7.56 -19.98
C GLN A 32 2.14 -6.42 -18.97
N LEU A 33 1.81 -5.21 -19.37
CA LEU A 33 1.91 -4.02 -18.54
C LEU A 33 0.98 -4.07 -17.32
N ILE A 34 -0.23 -4.66 -17.43
CA ILE A 34 -1.15 -4.71 -16.29
C ILE A 34 -0.63 -5.62 -15.16
N VAL A 35 0.16 -6.65 -15.50
CA VAL A 35 0.66 -7.60 -14.51
C VAL A 35 1.62 -6.92 -13.54
N GLY A 36 1.33 -7.05 -12.25
CA GLY A 36 2.12 -6.46 -11.18
C GLY A 36 1.28 -5.87 -10.06
N LYS A 37 1.95 -5.20 -9.16
CA LYS A 37 1.34 -4.52 -8.01
C LYS A 37 1.21 -3.03 -8.31
N TRP A 38 0.04 -2.49 -8.01
CA TRP A 38 -0.31 -1.10 -8.23
C TRP A 38 -0.86 -0.49 -6.96
N PHE A 39 -0.61 0.78 -6.76
CA PHE A 39 -0.99 1.48 -5.55
C PHE A 39 -1.60 2.84 -5.88
N ASN A 40 -2.73 3.15 -5.23
CA ASN A 40 -3.31 4.48 -5.19
C ASN A 40 -3.35 4.95 -3.75
N PHE A 41 -2.97 6.21 -3.54
CA PHE A 41 -3.02 6.84 -2.23
C PHE A 41 -3.52 8.27 -2.35
N THR A 42 -4.66 8.53 -1.73
CA THR A 42 -5.24 9.86 -1.53
C THR A 42 -5.66 10.01 -0.08
N SER A 43 -6.10 11.20 0.32
CA SER A 43 -6.66 11.43 1.67
C SER A 43 -7.84 10.50 2.01
N ASP A 44 -8.61 10.11 1.01
CA ASP A 44 -9.86 9.38 1.18
C ASP A 44 -9.77 7.91 0.75
N VAL A 45 -8.81 7.57 -0.11
CA VAL A 45 -8.65 6.23 -0.68
C VAL A 45 -7.20 5.78 -0.57
N SER A 46 -6.98 4.55 -0.19
CA SER A 46 -5.70 3.86 -0.35
C SER A 46 -5.95 2.43 -0.78
N MET A 47 -5.57 2.11 -2.01
CA MET A 47 -5.84 0.83 -2.63
C MET A 47 -4.59 0.19 -3.19
N PHE A 48 -4.45 -1.11 -2.94
CA PHE A 48 -3.51 -2.00 -3.60
C PHE A 48 -4.24 -2.90 -4.57
N LEU A 49 -3.76 -2.93 -5.79
CA LEU A 49 -4.19 -3.87 -6.81
C LEU A 49 -3.00 -4.81 -7.10
N ASN A 50 -3.28 -6.08 -7.25
CA ASN A 50 -2.29 -7.06 -7.67
C ASN A 50 -2.86 -7.89 -8.80
N TYR A 51 -2.42 -7.62 -10.03
CA TYR A 51 -2.80 -8.37 -11.22
C TYR A 51 -1.74 -9.42 -11.53
N LYS A 52 -2.16 -10.68 -11.67
CA LYS A 52 -1.27 -11.80 -11.94
C LYS A 52 -1.37 -12.28 -13.39
N ALA A 53 -0.29 -12.91 -13.88
CA ALA A 53 -0.23 -13.45 -15.23
C ALA A 53 -1.29 -14.53 -15.52
N ASP A 54 -1.76 -15.24 -14.48
CA ASP A 54 -2.82 -16.24 -14.56
C ASP A 54 -4.23 -15.64 -14.69
N LYS A 55 -4.34 -14.33 -14.91
CA LYS A 55 -5.58 -13.58 -15.02
C LYS A 55 -6.40 -13.49 -13.72
N THR A 56 -5.80 -13.77 -12.59
CA THR A 56 -6.38 -13.46 -11.29
C THR A 56 -5.94 -12.07 -10.83
N TYR A 57 -6.76 -11.44 -10.00
CA TYR A 57 -6.41 -10.19 -9.35
C TYR A 57 -6.89 -10.18 -7.90
N SER A 58 -6.26 -9.38 -7.09
CA SER A 58 -6.70 -9.04 -5.74
C SER A 58 -6.70 -7.53 -5.55
N VAL A 59 -7.67 -7.07 -4.78
CA VAL A 59 -7.77 -5.68 -4.30
C VAL A 59 -7.75 -5.71 -2.79
N THR A 60 -6.95 -4.85 -2.19
CA THR A 60 -6.96 -4.61 -0.75
C THR A 60 -6.85 -3.12 -0.53
N GLY A 61 -7.75 -2.55 0.23
CA GLY A 61 -7.69 -1.12 0.42
C GLY A 61 -8.73 -0.57 1.38
N TYR A 62 -8.66 0.71 1.55
CA TYR A 62 -9.60 1.49 2.34
C TYR A 62 -10.16 2.63 1.49
N ASP A 63 -11.44 2.79 1.61
CA ASP A 63 -12.20 3.91 1.09
C ASP A 63 -12.93 4.58 2.25
N LYS A 64 -12.90 5.90 2.33
CA LYS A 64 -13.52 6.65 3.42
C LYS A 64 -15.02 6.42 3.52
N GLN A 65 -15.67 6.21 2.38
CA GLN A 65 -17.13 5.99 2.31
C GLN A 65 -17.50 4.54 2.64
N PHE A 66 -16.72 3.56 2.14
CA PHE A 66 -17.04 2.13 2.23
C PHE A 66 -16.23 1.38 3.29
N GLY A 67 -15.26 2.04 3.92
CA GLY A 67 -14.38 1.42 4.89
C GLY A 67 -13.33 0.52 4.26
N TRP A 68 -12.93 -0.50 5.00
CA TRP A 68 -11.93 -1.48 4.55
C TRP A 68 -12.53 -2.45 3.55
N MET A 69 -11.83 -2.66 2.44
CA MET A 69 -12.25 -3.55 1.37
C MET A 69 -11.15 -4.56 1.04
N GLY A 70 -11.56 -5.80 0.80
CA GLY A 70 -10.68 -6.84 0.27
C GLY A 70 -11.49 -7.80 -0.58
N PHE A 71 -11.06 -8.06 -1.82
CA PHE A 71 -11.70 -9.03 -2.69
C PHE A 71 -10.75 -9.55 -3.74
N ASP A 72 -11.03 -10.76 -4.20
CA ASP A 72 -10.32 -11.44 -5.27
C ASP A 72 -11.24 -11.70 -6.45
N GLY A 73 -10.65 -11.90 -7.61
CA GLY A 73 -11.40 -12.23 -8.82
C GLY A 73 -10.50 -12.59 -9.98
N THR A 74 -11.13 -12.59 -11.15
CA THR A 74 -10.46 -12.77 -12.44
C THR A 74 -10.62 -11.52 -13.29
N TYR A 75 -9.68 -11.26 -14.17
CA TYR A 75 -9.77 -10.18 -15.12
C TYR A 75 -9.57 -10.64 -16.55
N SER A 76 -10.17 -9.92 -17.48
CA SER A 76 -9.86 -10.00 -18.88
C SER A 76 -9.65 -8.60 -19.45
N LEU A 77 -8.79 -8.52 -20.46
CA LEU A 77 -8.44 -7.28 -21.12
C LEU A 77 -8.66 -7.45 -22.61
N GLN A 78 -9.42 -6.54 -23.20
CA GLN A 78 -9.62 -6.44 -24.62
C GLN A 78 -9.35 -4.99 -25.03
N ASP A 79 -8.32 -4.80 -25.83
CA ASP A 79 -7.77 -3.46 -26.14
C ASP A 79 -7.50 -2.70 -24.82
N ASN A 80 -8.11 -1.55 -24.63
CA ASN A 80 -8.05 -0.78 -23.39
C ASN A 80 -9.24 -1.02 -22.46
N THR A 81 -10.03 -2.05 -22.68
CA THR A 81 -11.19 -2.37 -21.85
C THR A 81 -10.87 -3.48 -20.88
N LEU A 82 -10.89 -3.16 -19.60
CA LEU A 82 -10.68 -4.09 -18.48
C LEU A 82 -12.04 -4.55 -17.95
N LEU A 83 -12.24 -5.86 -17.94
CA LEU A 83 -13.39 -6.51 -17.27
C LEU A 83 -12.88 -7.19 -16.00
N LEU A 84 -13.42 -6.81 -14.87
CA LEU A 84 -13.15 -7.42 -13.56
C LEU A 84 -14.35 -8.27 -13.15
N THR A 85 -14.12 -9.51 -12.80
CA THR A 85 -15.16 -10.42 -12.29
C THR A 85 -14.79 -10.87 -10.89
N ARG A 86 -15.53 -10.42 -9.91
CA ARG A 86 -15.35 -10.80 -8.49
C ARG A 86 -15.87 -12.22 -8.27
N LYS A 87 -15.32 -12.86 -7.24
CA LYS A 87 -15.87 -14.10 -6.71
C LYS A 87 -17.34 -13.87 -6.33
N GLY A 88 -18.27 -14.59 -6.95
CA GLY A 88 -19.72 -14.36 -6.82
C GLY A 88 -20.38 -13.71 -8.04
N ASN A 89 -19.67 -13.58 -9.16
CA ASN A 89 -20.18 -13.14 -10.48
C ASN A 89 -20.60 -11.66 -10.58
N VAL A 90 -20.12 -10.81 -9.70
CA VAL A 90 -20.27 -9.36 -9.89
C VAL A 90 -19.17 -8.89 -10.84
N SER A 91 -19.55 -8.36 -11.98
CA SER A 91 -18.60 -7.86 -12.98
C SER A 91 -18.63 -6.33 -13.01
N SER A 92 -17.46 -5.72 -13.14
CA SER A 92 -17.29 -4.29 -13.41
C SER A 92 -16.44 -4.10 -14.65
N LYS A 93 -16.71 -3.06 -15.42
CA LYS A 93 -16.04 -2.75 -16.66
C LYS A 93 -15.44 -1.35 -16.59
N ALA A 94 -14.22 -1.22 -17.07
CA ALA A 94 -13.53 0.05 -17.09
C ALA A 94 -12.71 0.23 -18.37
N THR A 95 -12.51 1.47 -18.77
CA THR A 95 -11.46 1.82 -19.72
C THR A 95 -10.19 2.08 -18.96
N ILE A 96 -9.05 1.65 -19.49
CA ILE A 96 -7.75 1.84 -18.84
C ILE A 96 -6.74 2.49 -19.78
N GLU A 97 -5.80 3.21 -19.17
CA GLU A 97 -4.58 3.66 -19.82
C GLU A 97 -3.40 3.11 -19.00
N LEU A 98 -2.45 2.44 -19.67
CA LEU A 98 -1.31 1.80 -19.02
C LEU A 98 0.01 2.28 -19.58
N THR A 99 0.93 2.59 -18.68
CA THR A 99 2.36 2.72 -18.96
C THR A 99 3.13 1.77 -18.05
N ASN A 100 4.46 1.79 -18.11
CA ASN A 100 5.29 1.00 -17.19
C ASN A 100 5.04 1.34 -15.72
N ASP A 101 4.74 2.60 -15.41
CA ASP A 101 4.72 3.13 -14.05
C ASP A 101 3.36 3.62 -13.59
N ARG A 102 2.43 3.80 -14.54
CA ARG A 102 1.13 4.42 -14.29
C ARG A 102 -0.01 3.60 -14.87
N PHE A 103 -1.07 3.45 -14.10
CA PHE A 103 -2.32 2.80 -14.47
C PHE A 103 -3.48 3.76 -14.17
N ILE A 104 -4.16 4.21 -15.20
CA ILE A 104 -5.36 5.04 -15.08
C ILE A 104 -6.57 4.13 -15.30
N PHE A 105 -7.48 4.16 -14.35
CA PHE A 105 -8.72 3.40 -14.36
C PHE A 105 -9.90 4.36 -14.47
N LYS A 106 -10.72 4.22 -15.51
CA LYS A 106 -11.93 5.00 -15.75
C LYS A 106 -13.12 4.06 -15.76
N SER A 107 -13.93 4.08 -14.71
CA SER A 107 -15.14 3.25 -14.65
C SER A 107 -16.09 3.62 -15.79
N LEU A 108 -16.72 2.62 -16.40
CA LEU A 108 -17.79 2.79 -17.39
C LEU A 108 -19.18 2.74 -16.76
N SER A 109 -19.29 2.81 -15.43
CA SER A 109 -20.61 2.97 -14.78
C SER A 109 -21.09 4.40 -14.95
N ASP A 110 -22.40 4.57 -15.10
CA ASP A 110 -23.07 5.87 -15.20
C ASP A 110 -23.06 6.67 -13.88
N GLU A 111 -22.40 6.17 -12.85
CA GLU A 111 -22.30 6.83 -11.55
C GLU A 111 -21.19 7.90 -11.59
N PRO A 112 -21.54 9.18 -11.39
CA PRO A 112 -20.61 10.30 -11.56
C PRO A 112 -19.47 10.35 -10.54
N ASP A 113 -19.53 9.58 -9.46
CA ASP A 113 -18.55 9.62 -8.36
C ASP A 113 -17.34 8.69 -8.56
N TYR A 114 -17.34 7.84 -9.59
CA TYR A 114 -16.17 7.03 -9.96
C TYR A 114 -15.38 7.66 -11.11
N SER A 115 -14.96 8.88 -10.87
CA SER A 115 -14.02 9.58 -11.72
C SER A 115 -12.69 8.80 -11.81
N GLU A 116 -11.90 9.15 -12.80
CA GLU A 116 -10.58 8.64 -13.06
C GLU A 116 -9.76 8.39 -11.78
N GLN A 117 -9.29 7.14 -11.60
CA GLN A 117 -8.39 6.76 -10.53
C GLN A 117 -7.01 6.46 -11.10
N VAL A 118 -5.98 7.05 -10.51
CA VAL A 118 -4.60 6.88 -10.94
C VAL A 118 -3.89 5.97 -9.93
N TYR A 119 -3.27 4.92 -10.44
CA TYR A 119 -2.45 3.99 -9.68
C TYR A 119 -1.02 4.06 -10.19
N TYR A 120 -0.07 3.91 -9.28
CA TYR A 120 1.35 3.85 -9.58
C TYR A 120 1.87 2.44 -9.36
N ARG A 121 2.81 2.02 -10.20
CA ARG A 121 3.43 0.70 -10.06
C ARG A 121 4.26 0.65 -8.79
N VAL A 122 4.04 -0.38 -7.99
CA VAL A 122 4.93 -0.69 -6.86
C VAL A 122 6.22 -1.25 -7.44
N GLN A 123 7.29 -0.49 -7.37
CA GLN A 123 8.61 -0.91 -7.84
C GLN A 123 9.14 -2.03 -6.94
N GLU A 124 9.70 -3.08 -7.54
CA GLU A 124 10.27 -4.20 -6.78
C GLU A 124 11.65 -3.90 -6.21
N SER A 125 12.33 -2.89 -6.78
CA SER A 125 13.63 -2.39 -6.29
C SER A 125 13.82 -0.94 -6.68
N PHE A 126 14.41 -0.16 -5.78
CA PHE A 126 14.72 1.26 -6.01
C PHE A 126 15.83 1.72 -5.06
N ASP A 127 16.38 2.92 -5.27
CA ASP A 127 17.34 3.54 -4.36
C ASP A 127 16.60 4.46 -3.37
N ILE A 128 16.58 4.07 -2.10
CA ILE A 128 15.93 4.83 -1.03
C ILE A 128 16.77 6.01 -0.54
N LYS A 129 18.04 6.10 -0.92
CA LYS A 129 18.95 7.13 -0.38
C LYS A 129 18.45 8.54 -0.64
N GLY A 130 18.54 9.37 0.37
CA GLY A 130 18.11 10.75 0.28
C GLY A 130 17.64 11.33 1.59
N ASN A 131 17.34 12.61 1.53
CA ASN A 131 16.75 13.36 2.64
C ASN A 131 15.25 13.47 2.39
N TYR A 132 14.49 13.20 3.41
CA TYR A 132 13.03 13.18 3.34
C TYR A 132 12.42 13.97 4.49
N THR A 133 11.25 14.52 4.25
CA THR A 133 10.39 15.12 5.27
C THR A 133 9.02 14.44 5.26
N PHE A 134 8.41 14.34 6.41
CA PHE A 134 7.08 13.78 6.56
C PHE A 134 6.06 14.65 5.81
N LEU A 135 5.28 14.02 4.95
CA LEU A 135 4.22 14.68 4.20
C LEU A 135 2.84 14.35 4.80
N ASN A 136 2.57 13.06 4.94
CA ASN A 136 1.27 12.57 5.44
C ASN A 136 1.39 11.14 5.95
N SER A 137 0.44 10.74 6.79
CA SER A 137 0.25 9.32 7.13
C SER A 137 -1.22 8.97 7.25
N VAL A 138 -1.50 7.70 7.03
CA VAL A 138 -2.83 7.12 7.20
C VAL A 138 -2.69 5.85 8.03
N VAL A 139 -3.48 5.77 9.10
CA VAL A 139 -3.57 4.59 9.96
C VAL A 139 -4.84 3.85 9.62
N ARG A 140 -4.72 2.55 9.38
CA ARG A 140 -5.81 1.64 9.09
C ARG A 140 -5.92 0.62 10.20
N VAL A 141 -7.01 0.67 10.94
CA VAL A 141 -7.29 -0.26 12.03
C VAL A 141 -8.59 -0.97 11.75
N VAL A 142 -8.54 -2.29 11.69
CA VAL A 142 -9.73 -3.13 11.61
C VAL A 142 -9.67 -4.08 12.78
N PRO A 143 -10.61 -3.98 13.73
CA PRO A 143 -10.68 -4.93 14.85
C PRO A 143 -11.10 -6.31 14.32
N ALA A 144 -10.64 -7.34 14.99
CA ALA A 144 -11.16 -8.68 14.80
C ALA A 144 -12.64 -8.75 15.23
N GLU A 145 -13.38 -9.70 14.69
CA GLU A 145 -14.81 -9.85 14.95
C GLU A 145 -15.12 -9.86 16.46
N GLY A 146 -16.02 -8.98 16.88
CA GLY A 146 -16.43 -8.84 18.27
C GLY A 146 -15.46 -8.10 19.19
N LYS A 147 -14.32 -7.62 18.69
CA LYS A 147 -13.33 -6.86 19.47
C LYS A 147 -13.61 -5.38 19.39
N THR A 148 -13.77 -4.72 20.54
CA THR A 148 -13.99 -3.28 20.64
C THR A 148 -12.88 -2.55 21.40
N ALA A 149 -12.01 -3.29 22.08
CA ALA A 149 -10.91 -2.76 22.87
C ALA A 149 -9.74 -3.75 22.96
N LEU A 150 -8.53 -3.21 23.08
CA LEU A 150 -7.33 -3.92 23.47
C LEU A 150 -7.34 -4.07 25.00
N GLN A 151 -7.35 -5.30 25.52
CA GLN A 151 -7.27 -5.55 26.95
C GLN A 151 -5.83 -5.39 27.44
N LEU A 152 -5.68 -4.76 28.59
CA LEU A 152 -4.38 -4.59 29.22
C LEU A 152 -4.14 -5.73 30.24
N PRO A 153 -2.87 -6.09 30.51
CA PRO A 153 -2.53 -7.06 31.51
C PRO A 153 -3.07 -6.68 32.91
N GLU A 154 -3.23 -7.66 33.77
CA GLU A 154 -3.72 -7.44 35.14
C GLU A 154 -2.88 -6.39 35.89
N GLY A 155 -3.55 -5.46 36.53
CA GLY A 155 -2.93 -4.37 37.29
C GLY A 155 -2.40 -3.21 36.43
N VAL A 156 -2.54 -3.28 35.12
CA VAL A 156 -2.12 -2.24 34.17
C VAL A 156 -3.34 -1.41 33.77
N LEU A 157 -3.23 -0.10 33.86
CA LEU A 157 -4.30 0.81 33.49
C LEU A 157 -3.83 1.79 32.40
N PHE A 158 -4.77 2.21 31.58
CA PHE A 158 -4.61 3.34 30.68
C PHE A 158 -5.76 4.32 30.90
N GLN A 159 -5.43 5.53 31.34
CA GLN A 159 -6.43 6.54 31.75
C GLN A 159 -7.48 6.00 32.74
N GLY A 160 -7.01 5.18 33.69
CA GLY A 160 -7.87 4.56 34.71
C GLY A 160 -8.71 3.36 34.22
N GLN A 161 -8.53 2.92 32.98
CA GLN A 161 -9.24 1.76 32.40
C GLN A 161 -8.26 0.60 32.20
N ASN A 162 -8.74 -0.64 32.34
CA ASN A 162 -7.96 -1.85 32.07
C ASN A 162 -7.96 -2.24 30.56
N SER A 163 -8.36 -1.34 29.69
CA SER A 163 -8.41 -1.54 28.24
C SER A 163 -8.25 -0.22 27.49
N ILE A 164 -7.84 -0.31 26.24
CA ILE A 164 -7.77 0.81 25.30
C ILE A 164 -8.79 0.54 24.20
N SER A 165 -9.77 1.43 24.02
CA SER A 165 -10.75 1.27 22.97
C SER A 165 -10.09 1.28 21.58
N VAL A 166 -10.59 0.47 20.66
CA VAL A 166 -10.14 0.48 19.26
C VAL A 166 -10.25 1.88 18.68
N GLU A 167 -11.31 2.60 19.03
CA GLU A 167 -11.55 3.97 18.57
C GLU A 167 -10.46 4.94 19.04
N ALA A 168 -9.94 4.77 20.26
CA ALA A 168 -8.82 5.57 20.79
C ALA A 168 -7.48 5.25 20.09
N MET A 169 -7.38 4.12 19.40
CA MET A 169 -6.19 3.74 18.62
C MET A 169 -6.26 4.24 17.17
N HIS A 170 -7.39 4.84 16.76
CA HIS A 170 -7.47 5.52 15.48
C HIS A 170 -6.70 6.85 15.51
N GLY A 171 -5.68 6.96 14.71
CA GLY A 171 -5.26 8.18 14.03
C GLY A 171 -4.20 9.00 14.72
N ASP A 172 -4.57 10.05 15.37
CA ASP A 172 -3.69 11.23 15.57
C ASP A 172 -2.40 10.94 16.34
N ARG A 173 -2.45 10.12 17.37
CA ARG A 173 -1.25 9.82 18.19
C ARG A 173 -0.18 9.03 17.42
N ILE A 174 -0.58 8.03 16.62
CA ILE A 174 0.38 7.27 15.80
C ILE A 174 0.92 8.15 14.68
N VAL A 175 0.07 8.97 14.08
CA VAL A 175 0.47 9.98 13.09
C VAL A 175 1.50 10.93 13.68
N ASP A 176 1.29 11.44 14.90
CA ASP A 176 2.22 12.34 15.58
C ASP A 176 3.56 11.67 15.88
N VAL A 177 3.56 10.40 16.31
CA VAL A 177 4.80 9.64 16.53
C VAL A 177 5.55 9.43 15.21
N MET A 178 4.84 9.05 14.15
CA MET A 178 5.45 8.86 12.84
C MET A 178 5.98 10.16 12.25
N LYS A 179 5.24 11.26 12.42
CA LYS A 179 5.70 12.59 12.04
C LYS A 179 7.00 12.95 12.75
N LYS A 180 7.06 12.81 14.06
CA LYS A 180 8.28 13.09 14.83
C LYS A 180 9.46 12.23 14.39
N PHE A 181 9.20 10.96 14.02
CA PHE A 181 10.24 10.03 13.60
C PHE A 181 10.78 10.33 12.20
N PHE A 182 9.91 10.79 11.28
CA PHE A 182 10.25 10.99 9.87
C PHE A 182 10.27 12.45 9.42
N ASP A 183 10.10 13.42 10.35
CA ASP A 183 10.03 14.84 9.98
C ASP A 183 11.34 15.35 9.35
N ASP A 184 12.46 14.73 9.67
CA ASP A 184 13.77 15.00 9.08
C ASP A 184 14.57 13.70 9.00
N ALA A 185 14.20 12.83 8.06
CA ALA A 185 14.78 11.51 7.89
C ALA A 185 15.78 11.47 6.73
N THR A 186 16.98 10.96 6.98
CA THR A 186 18.01 10.73 5.96
C THR A 186 18.34 9.26 5.88
N PHE A 187 18.06 8.63 4.75
CA PHE A 187 18.53 7.29 4.42
C PHE A 187 19.92 7.39 3.78
N ALA A 188 20.94 7.09 4.55
CA ALA A 188 22.34 7.22 4.13
C ALA A 188 22.84 5.96 3.40
N ALA A 189 23.87 6.12 2.58
CA ALA A 189 24.43 5.04 1.76
C ALA A 189 25.06 3.90 2.58
N ASP A 190 25.45 4.16 3.82
CA ASP A 190 26.03 3.20 4.75
C ASP A 190 25.00 2.36 5.54
N GLY A 191 23.73 2.43 5.15
CA GLY A 191 22.65 1.73 5.84
C GLY A 191 22.20 2.40 7.15
N LYS A 192 22.48 3.69 7.31
CA LYS A 192 22.04 4.47 8.45
C LYS A 192 20.83 5.30 8.12
N LEU A 193 19.82 5.22 8.98
CA LEU A 193 18.68 6.12 9.02
C LEU A 193 18.93 7.15 10.13
N ASN A 194 19.22 8.37 9.71
CA ASN A 194 19.39 9.50 10.63
C ASN A 194 18.09 10.28 10.70
N HIS A 195 17.65 10.61 11.89
CA HIS A 195 16.45 11.41 12.12
C HIS A 195 16.56 12.22 13.40
N THR A 196 15.73 13.22 13.54
CA THR A 196 15.61 14.01 14.77
C THR A 196 14.35 13.61 15.51
N MET A 197 14.45 13.28 16.79
CA MET A 197 13.32 12.96 17.64
C MET A 197 13.42 13.75 18.95
N ASP A 198 12.37 14.51 19.27
CA ASP A 198 12.31 15.39 20.44
C ASP A 198 13.52 16.37 20.54
N GLY A 199 14.02 16.85 19.39
CA GLY A 199 15.15 17.77 19.26
C GLY A 199 16.53 17.10 19.33
N GLU A 200 16.60 15.78 19.50
CA GLU A 200 17.86 15.02 19.53
C GLU A 200 18.07 14.27 18.22
N ALA A 201 19.31 14.34 17.70
CA ALA A 201 19.71 13.53 16.55
C ALA A 201 19.83 12.05 16.96
N LYS A 202 19.14 11.19 16.24
CA LYS A 202 19.15 9.75 16.41
C LYS A 202 19.63 9.06 15.13
N THR A 203 20.33 7.94 15.31
CA THR A 203 20.82 7.13 14.18
C THR A 203 20.44 5.66 14.40
N LYS A 204 19.82 5.06 13.40
CA LYS A 204 19.41 3.66 13.41
C LYS A 204 19.93 2.96 12.17
N ASN A 205 20.04 1.64 12.23
CA ASN A 205 20.35 0.85 11.05
C ASN A 205 19.06 0.59 10.25
N TYR A 206 19.18 0.64 8.93
CA TYR A 206 18.16 0.13 8.04
C TYR A 206 18.77 -0.82 7.00
N THR A 207 17.92 -1.68 6.45
CA THR A 207 18.23 -2.50 5.28
C THR A 207 17.10 -2.38 4.28
N LEU A 208 17.43 -2.37 3.00
CA LEU A 208 16.48 -2.43 1.91
C LEU A 208 16.85 -3.62 1.02
N ASP A 209 15.92 -4.57 0.90
CA ASP A 209 16.03 -5.73 0.01
C ASP A 209 14.84 -5.70 -0.96
N GLY A 210 15.12 -5.35 -2.21
CA GLY A 210 14.07 -5.02 -3.15
C GLY A 210 13.26 -3.81 -2.68
N ASN A 211 12.01 -4.03 -2.30
CA ASN A 211 11.15 -3.03 -1.67
C ASN A 211 10.85 -3.33 -0.18
N ASN A 212 11.52 -4.32 0.39
CA ASN A 212 11.38 -4.64 1.82
C ASN A 212 12.35 -3.79 2.63
N LEU A 213 11.81 -2.78 3.32
CA LEU A 213 12.54 -1.91 4.22
C LEU A 213 12.47 -2.47 5.63
N THR A 214 13.63 -2.68 6.27
CA THR A 214 13.70 -3.08 7.69
C THR A 214 14.48 -2.04 8.47
N PHE A 215 13.96 -1.60 9.60
CA PHE A 215 14.64 -0.70 10.54
C PHE A 215 14.16 -0.93 11.97
N ASN A 216 14.93 -0.47 12.96
CA ASN A 216 14.52 -0.54 14.36
C ASN A 216 13.71 0.71 14.74
N LEU A 217 12.51 0.53 15.32
CA LEU A 217 11.71 1.65 15.78
C LEU A 217 12.29 2.28 17.05
N TYR A 218 12.85 1.45 17.94
CA TYR A 218 13.42 1.88 19.23
C TYR A 218 14.92 1.67 19.29
N GLU A 219 15.61 2.60 19.94
CA GLU A 219 17.05 2.56 20.11
C GLU A 219 17.44 1.45 21.10
N GLY A 220 18.46 0.65 20.76
CA GLY A 220 19.01 -0.37 21.65
C GLY A 220 18.24 -1.69 21.72
N SER A 221 17.14 -1.83 20.99
CA SER A 221 16.36 -3.09 20.96
C SER A 221 16.30 -3.65 19.54
N ASP A 222 16.90 -4.82 19.34
CA ASP A 222 16.67 -5.64 18.13
C ASP A 222 15.27 -6.30 18.12
N THR A 223 14.53 -6.16 19.22
CA THR A 223 13.24 -6.83 19.41
C THR A 223 12.13 -6.19 18.59
N TYR A 224 12.19 -4.89 18.32
CA TYR A 224 11.14 -4.16 17.63
C TYR A 224 11.59 -3.72 16.23
N LYS A 225 11.91 -4.70 15.39
CA LYS A 225 12.18 -4.46 13.98
C LYS A 225 10.90 -4.17 13.23
N VAL A 226 10.91 -3.09 12.49
CA VAL A 226 9.85 -2.75 11.53
C VAL A 226 10.22 -3.38 10.20
N ASN A 227 9.31 -4.21 9.67
CA ASN A 227 9.38 -4.72 8.31
C ASN A 227 8.29 -4.02 7.52
N ALA A 228 8.69 -3.19 6.59
CA ALA A 228 7.79 -2.36 5.79
C ALA A 228 7.97 -2.65 4.30
N THR A 229 6.94 -2.42 3.51
CA THR A 229 7.08 -2.31 2.07
C THR A 229 7.28 -0.83 1.73
N SER A 230 8.33 -0.50 0.99
CA SER A 230 8.60 0.87 0.56
C SER A 230 8.76 0.94 -0.96
N PHE A 231 8.36 2.05 -1.55
CA PHE A 231 8.52 2.34 -2.98
C PHE A 231 8.35 3.84 -3.23
N PRO A 232 9.01 4.40 -4.25
CA PRO A 232 8.81 5.79 -4.66
C PRO A 232 7.53 5.95 -5.49
N ASP A 233 7.08 7.18 -5.65
CA ASP A 233 6.15 7.54 -6.72
C ASP A 233 6.86 7.54 -8.10
N GLU A 234 6.12 7.88 -9.16
CA GLU A 234 6.65 7.84 -10.53
C GLU A 234 7.81 8.81 -10.77
N ASP A 235 7.79 9.97 -10.12
CA ASP A 235 8.81 11.02 -10.26
C ASP A 235 9.99 10.82 -9.31
N GLY A 236 9.85 9.94 -8.32
CA GLY A 236 10.83 9.69 -7.26
C GLY A 236 10.89 10.80 -6.20
N ASP A 237 9.92 11.72 -6.21
CA ASP A 237 9.82 12.85 -5.28
C ASP A 237 9.15 12.46 -3.96
N ARG A 238 8.44 11.34 -3.95
CA ARG A 238 7.79 10.80 -2.76
C ARG A 238 8.25 9.38 -2.49
N LEU A 239 8.34 9.05 -1.23
CA LEU A 239 8.56 7.70 -0.74
C LEU A 239 7.36 7.26 0.07
N PHE A 240 6.75 6.15 -0.32
CA PHE A 240 5.73 5.48 0.47
C PHE A 240 6.36 4.39 1.32
N ILE A 241 5.95 4.30 2.58
CA ILE A 241 6.36 3.25 3.51
C ILE A 241 5.10 2.67 4.14
N ILE A 242 4.86 1.38 3.90
CA ILE A 242 3.70 0.67 4.39
C ILE A 242 4.14 -0.29 5.48
N ILE A 243 3.69 -0.03 6.69
CA ILE A 243 4.02 -0.80 7.87
C ILE A 243 2.77 -1.61 8.25
N PRO A 244 2.77 -2.94 8.01
CA PRO A 244 1.66 -3.80 8.39
C PRO A 244 1.61 -4.02 9.91
N LYS A 245 0.57 -4.70 10.38
CA LYS A 245 0.46 -5.14 11.77
C LYS A 245 1.65 -6.03 12.14
N GLN A 246 2.37 -5.64 13.18
CA GLN A 246 3.53 -6.37 13.68
C GLN A 246 3.85 -5.98 15.12
N ALA A 247 4.68 -6.78 15.78
CA ALA A 247 5.09 -6.56 17.18
C ALA A 247 5.81 -5.20 17.41
N ALA A 248 6.34 -4.57 16.36
CA ALA A 248 6.92 -3.24 16.48
C ALA A 248 5.93 -2.18 17.04
N TRP A 249 4.64 -2.33 16.78
CA TRP A 249 3.61 -1.46 17.34
C TRP A 249 3.44 -1.63 18.84
N LEU A 250 3.76 -2.82 19.35
CA LEU A 250 3.73 -3.12 20.77
C LEU A 250 4.67 -2.22 21.56
N GLY A 251 5.86 -1.93 21.05
CA GLY A 251 6.80 -1.03 21.71
C GLY A 251 6.21 0.36 22.00
N GLY A 252 5.47 0.91 21.03
CA GLY A 252 4.74 2.17 21.23
C GLY A 252 3.62 2.05 22.27
N MET A 253 2.96 0.90 22.33
CA MET A 253 1.93 0.64 23.33
C MET A 253 2.53 0.47 24.73
N VAL A 254 3.65 -0.23 24.85
CA VAL A 254 4.38 -0.38 26.12
C VAL A 254 4.80 1.00 26.64
N ASP A 255 5.46 1.80 25.79
CA ASP A 255 5.88 3.16 26.14
C ASP A 255 4.69 4.04 26.57
N LEU A 256 3.57 3.94 25.85
CA LEU A 256 2.37 4.70 26.16
C LEU A 256 1.81 4.33 27.52
N VAL A 257 1.69 3.03 27.78
CA VAL A 257 1.13 2.50 29.04
C VAL A 257 2.06 2.82 30.21
N GLU A 258 3.38 2.66 30.05
CA GLU A 258 4.35 2.99 31.09
C GLU A 258 4.39 4.49 31.42
N LYS A 259 4.24 5.35 30.43
CA LYS A 259 4.16 6.82 30.63
C LYS A 259 2.88 7.24 31.37
N GLU A 260 1.77 6.61 31.09
CA GLU A 260 0.50 6.90 31.77
C GLU A 260 0.47 6.37 33.23
N ASN A 261 1.31 5.40 33.54
CA ASN A 261 1.43 4.81 34.89
C ASN A 261 2.80 5.15 35.48
N GLU A 262 2.90 6.33 36.07
CA GLU A 262 4.13 6.89 36.63
C GLU A 262 4.88 5.87 37.52
N GLY A 263 6.08 5.45 37.13
CA GLY A 263 6.89 4.46 37.83
C GLY A 263 6.59 2.99 37.51
N LEU A 264 5.59 2.69 36.69
CA LEU A 264 5.34 1.33 36.22
C LEU A 264 6.37 0.94 35.15
N LYS A 265 6.92 -0.25 35.30
CA LYS A 265 7.62 -0.99 34.25
C LYS A 265 6.94 -2.30 34.04
N LEU A 266 6.52 -2.55 32.79
CA LEU A 266 5.89 -3.82 32.45
C LEU A 266 6.91 -4.95 32.57
N THR A 267 6.50 -6.05 33.18
CA THR A 267 7.27 -7.29 33.20
C THR A 267 7.27 -7.96 31.83
N GLU A 268 8.24 -8.82 31.56
CA GLU A 268 8.27 -9.61 30.31
C GLU A 268 6.98 -10.41 30.08
N ALA A 269 6.38 -10.94 31.15
CA ALA A 269 5.11 -11.66 31.07
C ALA A 269 3.95 -10.74 30.65
N GLN A 270 3.88 -9.54 31.21
CA GLN A 270 2.85 -8.56 30.84
C GLN A 270 3.05 -8.05 29.40
N ILE A 271 4.29 -7.87 28.96
CA ILE A 271 4.61 -7.52 27.57
C ILE A 271 4.15 -8.64 26.61
N ALA A 272 4.45 -9.89 26.95
CA ALA A 272 4.03 -11.03 26.12
C ALA A 272 2.50 -11.20 26.08
N GLU A 273 1.81 -10.93 27.19
CA GLU A 273 0.35 -10.92 27.25
C GLU A 273 -0.25 -9.79 26.38
N LEU A 274 0.31 -8.59 26.48
CA LEU A 274 -0.09 -7.43 25.68
C LEU A 274 0.13 -7.67 24.18
N GLU A 275 1.24 -8.30 23.80
CA GLU A 275 1.53 -8.69 22.42
C GLU A 275 0.47 -9.67 21.88
N LYS A 276 0.20 -10.71 22.64
CA LYS A 276 -0.82 -11.71 22.28
C LYS A 276 -2.19 -11.05 22.08
N GLU A 277 -2.57 -10.18 23.01
CA GLU A 277 -3.86 -9.48 22.94
C GLU A 277 -3.90 -8.49 21.78
N PHE A 278 -2.82 -7.73 21.54
CA PHE A 278 -2.70 -6.82 20.38
C PHE A 278 -2.87 -7.59 19.05
N MET A 279 -2.18 -8.71 18.91
CA MET A 279 -2.25 -9.52 17.70
C MET A 279 -3.64 -10.15 17.51
N ALA A 280 -4.38 -10.42 18.60
CA ALA A 280 -5.73 -10.98 18.56
C ALA A 280 -6.83 -9.90 18.40
N THR A 281 -6.57 -8.68 18.82
CA THR A 281 -7.57 -7.60 18.82
C THR A 281 -7.77 -7.02 17.42
N PHE A 282 -6.73 -7.03 16.57
CA PHE A 282 -6.78 -6.40 15.25
C PHE A 282 -6.61 -7.44 14.14
N ASP A 283 -7.52 -7.47 13.20
CA ASP A 283 -7.31 -8.15 11.91
C ASP A 283 -6.32 -7.36 11.05
N THR A 284 -6.47 -6.05 11.05
CA THR A 284 -5.57 -5.14 10.35
C THR A 284 -5.14 -4.01 11.26
N PHE A 285 -3.85 -3.74 11.26
CA PHE A 285 -3.25 -2.53 11.82
C PHE A 285 -2.13 -2.11 10.89
N THR A 286 -2.41 -1.15 10.01
CA THR A 286 -1.46 -0.74 8.97
C THR A 286 -1.26 0.76 9.03
N VAL A 287 -0.01 1.17 9.01
CA VAL A 287 0.37 2.58 8.86
C VAL A 287 0.99 2.78 7.49
N ILE A 288 0.48 3.73 6.76
CA ILE A 288 0.98 4.14 5.45
C ILE A 288 1.56 5.54 5.61
N LEU A 289 2.83 5.68 5.32
CA LEU A 289 3.55 6.95 5.37
C LEU A 289 3.81 7.43 3.96
N SER A 290 3.70 8.75 3.77
CA SER A 290 4.18 9.44 2.59
C SER A 290 5.23 10.47 3.02
N LEU A 291 6.41 10.34 2.49
CA LEU A 291 7.54 11.24 2.73
C LEU A 291 7.85 11.99 1.44
N SER A 292 8.16 13.27 1.52
CA SER A 292 8.64 14.08 0.39
C SER A 292 10.16 14.13 0.39
N LYS A 293 10.77 13.91 -0.75
CA LYS A 293 12.22 14.08 -0.93
C LYS A 293 12.57 15.56 -0.92
N LYS A 294 13.65 15.91 -0.21
CA LYS A 294 14.17 17.27 -0.12
C LYS A 294 15.12 17.58 -1.26
#